data_5423d8c8b067968a0084dabe3cbece72
#
_entry.id   5423d8c8b067968a0084dabe3cbece72
#
_cell.length_a   1.000
_cell.length_b   1.000
_cell.length_c   1.000
_cell.angle_alpha   90.00
_cell.angle_beta   90.00
_cell.angle_gamma   90.00
#
_symmetry.space_group_name_H-M   'P 1'
#
loop_
_entity.id
_entity.type
_entity.pdbx_description
1 polymer ?
#
loop_
_entity_poly.entity_id
_entity_poly.type
_entity_poly.pdbx_seq_one_letter_code
_entity_poly.pdbx_strand_id
1 'polypeptide(L)'
;MKIKKINKNEYFIEENGVKVFSYILTDDTLCAGSSDVLPNEELFIKILSFLKENILKENMIIRVVNENLFSLFDKYCKVTAVCVERTLNYYENNYDIKEKYFEIDNLKIKYFETENSAYCNFIKNEISDELEISKTINYLKNKNKLTFIINVQNLDYIFSLGFKIEYKDYKLA
;
A
#
# COMPACT_ATOMS: atom_id res chain seq x y z
N MET A 1 26.54 -3.94 -7.16
CA MET A 1 25.12 -4.18 -7.56
C MET A 1 24.89 -3.62 -8.96
N LYS A 2 24.08 -4.31 -9.73
CA LYS A 2 23.73 -3.93 -11.11
C LYS A 2 22.22 -4.00 -11.29
N ILE A 3 21.67 -3.06 -12.08
CA ILE A 3 20.26 -3.07 -12.46
C ILE A 3 20.11 -3.86 -13.75
N LYS A 4 19.19 -4.81 -13.78
CA LYS A 4 18.79 -5.58 -14.96
C LYS A 4 17.33 -5.31 -15.28
N LYS A 5 17.03 -5.10 -16.55
CA LYS A 5 15.67 -4.87 -17.04
C LYS A 5 15.05 -6.19 -17.49
N ILE A 6 13.84 -6.50 -17.00
CA ILE A 6 13.07 -7.67 -17.41
C ILE A 6 12.14 -7.31 -18.57
N ASN A 7 11.36 -6.23 -18.39
CA ASN A 7 10.44 -5.70 -19.42
C ASN A 7 10.28 -4.18 -19.23
N LYS A 8 9.25 -3.57 -19.84
CA LYS A 8 9.09 -2.10 -19.89
C LYS A 8 9.24 -1.40 -18.53
N ASN A 9 8.66 -1.96 -17.46
CA ASN A 9 8.63 -1.33 -16.14
C ASN A 9 9.19 -2.21 -15.02
N GLU A 10 9.57 -3.44 -15.34
CA GLU A 10 10.08 -4.41 -14.37
C GLU A 10 11.60 -4.50 -14.42
N TYR A 11 12.19 -4.48 -13.25
CA TYR A 11 13.63 -4.51 -13.07
C TYR A 11 14.00 -5.42 -11.90
N PHE A 12 15.24 -5.83 -11.86
CA PHE A 12 15.81 -6.45 -10.66
C PHE A 12 17.23 -5.94 -10.42
N ILE A 13 17.64 -6.05 -9.17
CA ILE A 13 19.01 -5.78 -8.75
C ILE A 13 19.74 -7.07 -8.60
N GLU A 14 20.93 -7.16 -9.20
CA GLU A 14 21.82 -8.30 -9.16
C GLU A 14 23.08 -7.94 -8.39
N GLU A 15 23.51 -8.85 -7.51
CA GLU A 15 24.79 -8.78 -6.83
C GLU A 15 25.51 -10.12 -6.99
N ASN A 16 26.72 -10.08 -7.53
CA ASN A 16 27.55 -11.31 -7.75
C ASN A 16 26.83 -12.40 -8.57
N GLY A 17 26.06 -11.99 -9.58
CA GLY A 17 25.31 -12.91 -10.43
C GLY A 17 23.99 -13.42 -9.83
N VAL A 18 23.61 -12.95 -8.65
CA VAL A 18 22.39 -13.37 -7.96
C VAL A 18 21.38 -12.24 -7.91
N LYS A 19 20.13 -12.54 -8.25
CA LYS A 19 19.01 -11.61 -8.12
C LYS A 19 18.68 -11.41 -6.65
N VAL A 20 18.86 -10.19 -6.14
CA VAL A 20 18.68 -9.89 -4.71
C VAL A 20 17.43 -9.05 -4.42
N PHE A 21 16.88 -8.36 -5.42
CA PHE A 21 15.69 -7.52 -5.26
C PHE A 21 15.01 -7.28 -6.60
N SER A 22 13.69 -7.34 -6.66
CA SER A 22 12.92 -7.01 -7.87
C SER A 22 11.93 -5.90 -7.60
N TYR A 23 11.65 -5.10 -8.61
CA TYR A 23 10.73 -3.97 -8.48
C TYR A 23 10.08 -3.60 -9.81
N ILE A 24 8.93 -2.95 -9.70
CA ILE A 24 8.24 -2.29 -10.81
C ILE A 24 8.33 -0.80 -10.57
N LEU A 25 8.73 -0.06 -11.59
CA LEU A 25 8.93 1.38 -11.49
C LEU A 25 7.87 2.12 -12.31
N THR A 26 7.19 3.05 -11.67
CA THR A 26 6.34 4.06 -12.31
C THR A 26 6.94 5.45 -12.07
N ASP A 27 6.28 6.53 -12.53
CA ASP A 27 6.85 7.88 -12.43
C ASP A 27 7.09 8.33 -10.98
N ASP A 28 6.23 7.88 -10.05
CA ASP A 28 6.23 8.34 -8.66
C ASP A 28 6.33 7.21 -7.63
N THR A 29 6.30 5.95 -8.07
CA THR A 29 6.24 4.80 -7.15
C THR A 29 7.17 3.69 -7.61
N LEU A 30 7.93 3.17 -6.65
CA LEU A 30 8.68 1.92 -6.78
C LEU A 30 7.90 0.84 -6.02
N CYS A 31 7.34 -0.12 -6.76
CA CYS A 31 6.67 -1.28 -6.15
C CYS A 31 7.69 -2.39 -5.92
N ALA A 32 8.00 -2.70 -4.67
CA ALA A 32 8.86 -3.82 -4.33
C ALA A 32 8.16 -5.12 -4.72
N GLY A 33 8.79 -5.89 -5.60
CA GLY A 33 8.27 -7.16 -6.09
C GLY A 33 8.47 -8.29 -5.08
N SER A 34 7.85 -9.42 -5.38
CA SER A 34 8.14 -10.65 -4.67
C SER A 34 9.53 -11.14 -5.11
N SER A 35 10.50 -11.18 -4.21
CA SER A 35 11.72 -11.94 -4.45
C SER A 35 11.56 -13.32 -3.83
N ASP A 36 12.04 -14.36 -4.52
CA ASP A 36 12.02 -15.73 -4.01
C ASP A 36 12.94 -15.89 -2.79
N VAL A 37 13.86 -14.95 -2.61
CA VAL A 37 14.80 -14.93 -1.49
C VAL A 37 14.64 -13.61 -0.73
N LEU A 38 14.28 -13.71 0.55
CA LEU A 38 14.24 -12.53 1.43
C LEU A 38 15.68 -12.13 1.77
N PRO A 39 16.05 -10.86 1.59
CA PRO A 39 17.36 -10.39 2.00
C PRO A 39 17.48 -10.42 3.52
N ASN A 40 18.68 -10.73 4.02
CA ASN A 40 19.00 -10.47 5.42
C ASN A 40 19.15 -8.95 5.64
N GLU A 41 19.24 -8.54 6.89
CA GLU A 41 19.29 -7.12 7.23
C GLU A 41 20.47 -6.37 6.61
N GLU A 42 21.65 -6.99 6.59
CA GLU A 42 22.86 -6.39 5.99
C GLU A 42 22.69 -6.17 4.47
N LEU A 43 22.20 -7.15 3.76
CA LEU A 43 21.91 -7.03 2.34
C LEU A 43 20.80 -6.02 2.06
N PHE A 44 19.77 -5.99 2.91
CA PHE A 44 18.68 -5.03 2.79
C PHE A 44 19.16 -3.58 2.91
N ILE A 45 20.04 -3.29 3.85
CA ILE A 45 20.66 -1.95 3.99
C ILE A 45 21.42 -1.56 2.72
N LYS A 46 22.18 -2.51 2.16
CA LYS A 46 22.89 -2.27 0.88
C LYS A 46 21.91 -1.98 -0.26
N ILE A 47 20.84 -2.73 -0.34
CA ILE A 47 19.78 -2.53 -1.36
C ILE A 47 19.16 -1.14 -1.20
N LEU A 48 18.79 -0.72 0.00
CA LEU A 48 18.22 0.61 0.23
C LEU A 48 19.17 1.73 -0.17
N SER A 49 20.45 1.63 0.19
CA SER A 49 21.46 2.61 -0.21
C SER A 49 21.60 2.68 -1.73
N PHE A 50 21.61 1.53 -2.39
CA PHE A 50 21.70 1.46 -3.84
C PHE A 50 20.46 2.06 -4.53
N LEU A 51 19.25 1.78 -4.02
CA LEU A 51 18.00 2.37 -4.52
C LEU A 51 18.02 3.90 -4.37
N LYS A 52 18.46 4.38 -3.21
CA LYS A 52 18.55 5.82 -2.94
C LYS A 52 19.48 6.53 -3.90
N GLU A 53 20.63 5.94 -4.20
CA GLU A 53 21.65 6.55 -5.05
C GLU A 53 21.33 6.49 -6.54
N ASN A 54 20.64 5.45 -6.99
CA ASN A 54 20.51 5.14 -8.41
C ASN A 54 19.10 5.24 -8.98
N ILE A 55 18.06 5.16 -8.16
CA ILE A 55 16.68 4.98 -8.63
C ILE A 55 15.71 5.98 -8.00
N LEU A 56 15.73 6.09 -6.68
CA LEU A 56 14.74 6.88 -5.95
C LEU A 56 14.96 8.37 -6.13
N LYS A 57 13.90 9.06 -6.54
CA LYS A 57 13.85 10.52 -6.62
C LYS A 57 13.18 11.06 -5.36
N GLU A 58 13.38 12.35 -5.10
CA GLU A 58 12.66 13.06 -4.05
C GLU A 58 11.14 12.87 -4.24
N ASN A 59 10.43 12.61 -3.16
CA ASN A 59 8.98 12.37 -3.13
C ASN A 59 8.48 11.05 -3.74
N MET A 60 9.36 10.15 -4.17
CA MET A 60 8.93 8.83 -4.57
C MET A 60 8.46 7.99 -3.38
N ILE A 61 7.44 7.18 -3.64
CA ILE A 61 6.89 6.23 -2.68
C ILE A 61 7.43 4.84 -2.99
N ILE A 62 7.80 4.09 -1.94
CA ILE A 62 8.11 2.67 -2.04
C ILE A 62 6.88 1.90 -1.57
N ARG A 63 6.24 1.18 -2.47
CA ARG A 63 5.08 0.33 -2.15
C ARG A 63 5.54 -1.11 -1.95
N VAL A 64 5.24 -1.67 -0.80
CA VAL A 64 5.62 -3.04 -0.43
C VAL A 64 4.37 -3.89 -0.28
N VAL A 65 4.23 -4.88 -1.14
CA VAL A 65 3.09 -5.82 -1.14
C VAL A 65 3.45 -7.11 -0.37
N ASN A 66 4.71 -7.53 -0.42
CA ASN A 66 5.15 -8.73 0.29
C ASN A 66 5.27 -8.48 1.79
N GLU A 67 4.36 -9.07 2.57
CA GLU A 67 4.30 -8.92 4.03
C GLU A 67 5.60 -9.33 4.75
N ASN A 68 6.36 -10.27 4.17
CA ASN A 68 7.62 -10.71 4.75
C ASN A 68 8.72 -9.62 4.72
N LEU A 69 8.53 -8.57 3.93
CA LEU A 69 9.44 -7.42 3.88
C LEU A 69 9.03 -6.28 4.82
N PHE A 70 7.83 -6.33 5.41
CA PHE A 70 7.33 -5.22 6.23
C PHE A 70 8.23 -4.92 7.41
N SER A 71 8.72 -5.92 8.12
CA SER A 71 9.57 -5.70 9.31
C SER A 71 10.87 -4.96 8.97
N LEU A 72 11.47 -5.26 7.82
CA LEU A 72 12.68 -4.58 7.36
C LEU A 72 12.39 -3.14 6.93
N PHE A 73 11.34 -2.94 6.14
CA PHE A 73 10.95 -1.59 5.72
C PHE A 73 10.47 -0.74 6.91
N ASP A 74 9.72 -1.31 7.84
CA ASP A 74 9.28 -0.59 9.05
C ASP A 74 10.46 -0.09 9.88
N LYS A 75 11.56 -0.83 9.90
CA LYS A 75 12.76 -0.48 10.67
C LYS A 75 13.58 0.65 10.05
N TYR A 76 13.68 0.70 8.73
CA TYR A 76 14.58 1.61 8.01
C TYR A 76 13.89 2.70 7.20
N CYS A 77 12.59 2.63 7.04
CA CYS A 77 11.80 3.60 6.28
C CYS A 77 10.62 4.11 7.10
N LYS A 78 10.05 5.22 6.67
CA LYS A 78 8.85 5.79 7.30
C LYS A 78 7.60 5.31 6.58
N VAL A 79 6.67 4.69 7.30
CA VAL A 79 5.35 4.34 6.78
C VAL A 79 4.55 5.63 6.53
N THR A 80 4.06 5.83 5.33
CA THR A 80 3.24 6.99 4.97
C THR A 80 1.77 6.64 4.83
N ALA A 81 1.46 5.42 4.43
CA ALA A 81 0.09 4.94 4.26
C ALA A 81 0.04 3.42 4.31
N VAL A 82 -1.08 2.87 4.72
CA VAL A 82 -1.35 1.43 4.71
C VAL A 82 -2.65 1.18 3.96
N CYS A 83 -2.62 0.30 2.98
CA CYS A 83 -3.83 -0.18 2.31
C CYS A 83 -4.34 -1.42 3.03
N VAL A 84 -5.59 -1.36 3.47
CA VAL A 84 -6.27 -2.46 4.14
C VAL A 84 -7.53 -2.86 3.40
N GLU A 85 -7.89 -4.14 3.48
CA GLU A 85 -9.02 -4.70 2.76
C GLU A 85 -9.80 -5.66 3.66
N ARG A 86 -11.11 -5.63 3.52
CA ARG A 86 -12.03 -6.64 4.06
C ARG A 86 -12.94 -7.12 2.95
N THR A 87 -12.94 -8.42 2.69
CA THR A 87 -13.74 -9.05 1.64
C THR A 87 -14.67 -10.10 2.24
N LEU A 88 -15.96 -10.03 1.90
CA LEU A 88 -16.98 -11.00 2.26
C LEU A 88 -17.66 -11.49 0.99
N ASN A 89 -17.43 -12.77 0.61
CA ASN A 89 -18.08 -13.39 -0.56
C ASN A 89 -18.07 -12.49 -1.80
N TYR A 90 -16.88 -11.95 -2.13
CA TYR A 90 -16.74 -10.95 -3.18
C TYR A 90 -16.92 -11.58 -4.56
N TYR A 91 -17.88 -11.02 -5.31
CA TYR A 91 -18.08 -11.31 -6.73
C TYR A 91 -18.47 -10.01 -7.43
N GLU A 92 -17.78 -9.67 -8.52
CA GLU A 92 -17.99 -8.42 -9.25
C GLU A 92 -18.42 -8.72 -10.68
N ASN A 93 -19.66 -8.33 -11.03
CA ASN A 93 -20.19 -8.41 -12.38
C ASN A 93 -19.95 -7.14 -13.18
N ASN A 94 -19.91 -6.00 -12.49
CA ASN A 94 -19.80 -4.68 -13.10
C ASN A 94 -18.64 -3.95 -12.44
N TYR A 95 -17.60 -3.67 -13.24
CA TYR A 95 -16.38 -2.99 -12.81
C TYR A 95 -16.42 -1.48 -13.04
N ASP A 96 -17.57 -0.90 -13.45
CA ASP A 96 -17.69 0.55 -13.63
C ASP A 96 -17.45 1.27 -12.31
N ILE A 97 -16.36 2.03 -12.25
CA ILE A 97 -15.98 2.80 -11.07
C ILE A 97 -16.69 4.15 -11.10
N LYS A 98 -17.39 4.48 -10.01
CA LYS A 98 -18.06 5.77 -9.85
C LYS A 98 -17.49 6.51 -8.65
N GLU A 99 -17.23 7.80 -8.84
CA GLU A 99 -16.88 8.71 -7.77
C GLU A 99 -18.16 9.15 -7.05
N LYS A 100 -18.16 9.00 -5.72
CA LYS A 100 -19.30 9.32 -4.87
C LYS A 100 -18.86 10.14 -3.65
N TYR A 101 -19.84 10.75 -2.99
CA TYR A 101 -19.62 11.53 -1.79
C TYR A 101 -20.69 11.19 -0.75
N PHE A 102 -20.33 11.25 0.53
CA PHE A 102 -21.26 11.23 1.64
C PHE A 102 -20.78 12.19 2.74
N GLU A 103 -21.61 12.47 3.72
CA GLU A 103 -21.27 13.38 4.80
C GLU A 103 -21.20 12.66 6.14
N ILE A 104 -20.16 13.00 6.93
CA ILE A 104 -20.02 12.62 8.32
C ILE A 104 -19.75 13.90 9.10
N ASP A 105 -20.65 14.27 10.03
CA ASP A 105 -20.46 15.44 10.92
C ASP A 105 -20.02 16.70 10.17
N ASN A 106 -20.68 17.01 9.04
CA ASN A 106 -20.40 18.11 8.12
C ASN A 106 -19.13 17.97 7.27
N LEU A 107 -18.41 16.85 7.37
CA LEU A 107 -17.30 16.53 6.49
C LEU A 107 -17.81 15.82 5.23
N LYS A 108 -17.44 16.33 4.08
CA LYS A 108 -17.74 15.71 2.80
C LYS A 108 -16.67 14.67 2.47
N ILE A 109 -17.05 13.42 2.47
CA ILE A 109 -16.16 12.29 2.25
C ILE A 109 -16.28 11.81 0.81
N LYS A 110 -15.16 11.80 0.11
CA LYS A 110 -15.05 11.29 -1.26
C LYS A 110 -14.66 9.82 -1.24
N TYR A 111 -15.36 9.01 -2.01
CA TYR A 111 -15.01 7.61 -2.19
C TYR A 111 -15.31 7.14 -3.61
N PHE A 112 -14.82 5.97 -3.95
CA PHE A 112 -15.09 5.33 -5.23
C PHE A 112 -15.83 4.03 -4.99
N GLU A 113 -16.78 3.69 -5.85
CA GLU A 113 -17.51 2.45 -5.74
C GLU A 113 -17.69 1.76 -7.09
N THR A 114 -17.80 0.44 -7.02
CA THR A 114 -18.40 -0.40 -8.06
C THR A 114 -19.70 -0.98 -7.49
N GLU A 115 -20.31 -1.93 -8.20
CA GLU A 115 -21.52 -2.60 -7.71
C GLU A 115 -21.32 -3.20 -6.32
N ASN A 116 -20.21 -3.93 -6.09
CA ASN A 116 -19.96 -4.70 -4.88
C ASN A 116 -18.76 -4.26 -4.04
N SER A 117 -18.08 -3.21 -4.45
CA SER A 117 -16.88 -2.73 -3.75
C SER A 117 -16.91 -1.23 -3.49
N ALA A 118 -16.19 -0.80 -2.47
CA ALA A 118 -15.94 0.61 -2.19
C ALA A 118 -14.48 0.81 -1.79
N TYR A 119 -13.93 1.93 -2.24
CA TYR A 119 -12.59 2.39 -1.93
C TYR A 119 -12.64 3.79 -1.34
N CYS A 120 -12.01 3.99 -0.19
CA CYS A 120 -11.94 5.30 0.44
C CYS A 120 -10.53 5.57 0.97
N ASN A 121 -9.97 6.72 0.61
CA ASN A 121 -8.69 7.15 1.15
C ASN A 121 -8.93 8.01 2.40
N PHE A 122 -8.75 7.42 3.57
CA PHE A 122 -8.98 8.11 4.85
C PHE A 122 -7.98 9.25 5.06
N ILE A 123 -6.76 9.10 4.59
CA ILE A 123 -5.73 10.14 4.75
C ILE A 123 -6.13 11.40 3.99
N LYS A 124 -6.53 11.27 2.73
CA LYS A 124 -6.97 12.41 1.91
C LYS A 124 -8.26 13.04 2.41
N ASN A 125 -9.15 12.25 3.00
CA ASN A 125 -10.41 12.71 3.57
C ASN A 125 -10.26 13.18 5.04
N GLU A 126 -9.05 13.11 5.59
CA GLU A 126 -8.76 13.51 6.97
C GLU A 126 -9.55 12.72 8.02
N ILE A 127 -9.83 11.45 7.73
CA ILE A 127 -10.49 10.52 8.67
C ILE A 127 -9.41 9.84 9.51
N SER A 128 -9.38 10.08 10.80
CA SER A 128 -8.32 9.54 11.67
C SER A 128 -8.81 9.01 13.03
N ASP A 129 -9.98 9.44 13.52
CA ASP A 129 -10.50 8.91 14.77
C ASP A 129 -11.39 7.68 14.56
N GLU A 130 -11.47 6.84 15.60
CA GLU A 130 -12.22 5.59 15.54
C GLU A 130 -13.71 5.79 15.27
N LEU A 131 -14.30 6.87 15.75
CA LEU A 131 -15.72 7.17 15.52
C LEU A 131 -15.99 7.49 14.05
N GLU A 132 -15.16 8.32 13.44
CA GLU A 132 -15.27 8.65 12.01
C GLU A 132 -15.06 7.41 11.13
N ILE A 133 -14.08 6.56 11.47
CA ILE A 133 -13.83 5.29 10.80
C ILE A 133 -15.05 4.39 10.91
N SER A 134 -15.61 4.25 12.09
CA SER A 134 -16.81 3.44 12.34
C SER A 134 -18.01 3.91 11.54
N LYS A 135 -18.25 5.22 11.48
CA LYS A 135 -19.33 5.82 10.68
C LYS A 135 -19.15 5.57 9.18
N THR A 136 -17.92 5.67 8.70
CA THR A 136 -17.59 5.40 7.28
C THR A 136 -17.86 3.95 6.94
N ILE A 137 -17.41 3.02 7.75
CA ILE A 137 -17.66 1.59 7.54
C ILE A 137 -19.16 1.29 7.58
N ASN A 138 -19.89 1.88 8.52
CA ASN A 138 -21.35 1.69 8.61
C ASN A 138 -22.06 2.20 7.35
N TYR A 139 -21.62 3.32 6.81
CA TYR A 139 -22.18 3.85 5.56
C TYR A 139 -21.95 2.90 4.37
N LEU A 140 -20.78 2.27 4.31
CA LEU A 140 -20.36 1.40 3.21
C LEU A 140 -20.65 -0.09 3.48
N LYS A 141 -21.35 -0.45 4.54
CA LYS A 141 -21.54 -1.84 5.02
C LYS A 141 -22.16 -2.79 4.01
N ASN A 142 -22.92 -2.29 3.04
CA ASN A 142 -23.58 -3.10 2.02
C ASN A 142 -22.65 -3.58 0.90
N LYS A 143 -21.42 -3.07 0.87
CA LYS A 143 -20.42 -3.51 -0.10
C LYS A 143 -19.70 -4.76 0.40
N ASN A 144 -19.48 -5.71 -0.50
CA ASN A 144 -18.81 -6.97 -0.17
C ASN A 144 -17.30 -6.82 -0.01
N LYS A 145 -16.72 -5.83 -0.67
CA LYS A 145 -15.30 -5.53 -0.57
C LYS A 145 -15.11 -4.07 -0.19
N LEU A 146 -14.39 -3.85 0.90
CA LEU A 146 -13.99 -2.52 1.36
C LEU A 146 -12.48 -2.40 1.34
N THR A 147 -11.97 -1.36 0.68
CA THR A 147 -10.55 -1.05 0.60
C THR A 147 -10.31 0.37 1.11
N PHE A 148 -9.47 0.52 2.12
CA PHE A 148 -9.17 1.80 2.73
C PHE A 148 -7.66 2.08 2.72
N ILE A 149 -7.31 3.33 2.47
CA ILE A 149 -5.96 3.84 2.70
C ILE A 149 -5.99 4.56 4.05
N ILE A 150 -5.19 4.11 5.00
CA ILE A 150 -5.22 4.58 6.39
C ILE A 150 -3.82 4.98 6.89
N ASN A 151 -3.79 5.74 7.98
CA ASN A 151 -2.58 5.96 8.76
C ASN A 151 -2.22 4.71 9.59
N VAL A 152 -0.93 4.49 9.79
CA VAL A 152 -0.43 3.33 10.56
C VAL A 152 -0.98 3.28 11.99
N GLN A 153 -1.23 4.44 12.59
CA GLN A 153 -1.79 4.53 13.95
C GLN A 153 -3.18 3.93 14.09
N ASN A 154 -3.92 3.76 13.00
CA ASN A 154 -5.26 3.19 13.00
C ASN A 154 -5.29 1.68 12.77
N LEU A 155 -4.12 1.04 12.59
CA LEU A 155 -4.04 -0.38 12.23
C LEU A 155 -4.70 -1.31 13.25
N ASP A 156 -4.43 -1.13 14.54
CA ASP A 156 -4.96 -2.03 15.57
C ASP A 156 -6.49 -2.01 15.60
N TYR A 157 -7.06 -0.82 15.52
CA TYR A 157 -8.52 -0.67 15.44
C TYR A 157 -9.09 -1.32 14.17
N ILE A 158 -8.49 -1.08 13.03
CA ILE A 158 -8.91 -1.63 11.73
C ILE A 158 -8.80 -3.16 11.74
N PHE A 159 -7.74 -3.74 12.30
CA PHE A 159 -7.62 -5.19 12.44
C PHE A 159 -8.73 -5.79 13.29
N SER A 160 -9.15 -5.09 14.36
CA SER A 160 -10.27 -5.53 15.20
C SER A 160 -11.59 -5.63 14.43
N LEU A 161 -11.71 -4.93 13.30
CA LEU A 161 -12.88 -4.92 12.42
C LEU A 161 -12.77 -5.92 11.25
N GLY A 162 -11.74 -6.77 11.24
CA GLY A 162 -11.57 -7.85 10.27
C GLY A 162 -10.84 -7.48 8.98
N PHE A 163 -10.18 -6.33 8.93
CA PHE A 163 -9.37 -5.92 7.78
C PHE A 163 -7.98 -6.56 7.82
N LYS A 164 -7.40 -6.74 6.63
CA LYS A 164 -6.04 -7.23 6.44
C LYS A 164 -5.24 -6.23 5.61
N ILE A 165 -3.92 -6.22 5.79
CA ILE A 165 -3.04 -5.36 4.99
C ILE A 165 -2.89 -5.94 3.59
N GLU A 166 -3.10 -5.08 2.58
CA GLU A 166 -2.79 -5.37 1.18
C GLU A 166 -1.37 -4.90 0.82
N TYR A 167 -1.02 -3.68 1.22
CA TYR A 167 0.31 -3.14 1.03
C TYR A 167 0.58 -2.00 2.02
N LYS A 168 1.86 -1.66 2.16
CA LYS A 168 2.31 -0.47 2.88
C LYS A 168 3.12 0.43 1.95
N ASP A 169 2.92 1.72 2.07
CA ASP A 169 3.69 2.74 1.37
C ASP A 169 4.68 3.38 2.34
N TYR A 170 5.91 3.54 1.87
CA TYR A 170 7.03 4.05 2.64
C TYR A 170 7.71 5.20 1.92
N LYS A 171 8.37 6.05 2.72
CA LYS A 171 9.41 6.97 2.25
C LYS A 171 10.71 6.65 2.96
N LEU A 172 11.84 6.94 2.32
CA LEU A 172 13.13 6.87 2.97
C LEU A 172 13.16 7.84 4.15
N ALA A 173 13.64 7.34 5.27
CA ALA A 173 13.79 8.13 6.48
C ALA A 173 14.92 9.16 6.36
#